data_47d006a26e9aece10488faec391c1b3a
#
_entry.id   47d006a26e9aece10488faec391c1b3a
#
_cell.length_a   1.000
_cell.length_b   1.000
_cell.length_c   1.000
_cell.angle_alpha   90.00
_cell.angle_beta   90.00
_cell.angle_gamma   90.00
#
_symmetry.space_group_name_H-M   'P 1'
#
loop_
_entity.id
_entity.type
_entity.pdbx_description
1 polymer ?
#
loop_
_entity_poly.entity_id
_entity_poly.type
_entity_poly.pdbx_seq_one_letter_code
_entity_poly.pdbx_strand_id
1 'polypeptide(L)'
;MKLQVVRHQFGTDATCGILYIDGSFECYTLEDQYQAVKVMHETCIDDGEYEIKFKKWGGFHKKYKERYGGDHYGMLHVQNVPNFSDILIHTGNTDEHTSGCLLLGETQQDLDMGKDGFIGSSKNAYLKAYKKIAKELLIGTKVTIEYTTITKLLEKPLDKSSQADVTISKDVMEKLEEINGNVITTQAMMRGRIIR
;
A
#
# COMPACT_ATOMS: atom_id res chain seq x y z
N MET A 1 -3.51 -1.78 16.61
CA MET A 1 -3.41 -0.92 15.40
C MET A 1 -3.60 -1.78 14.17
N LYS A 2 -4.50 -1.41 13.29
CA LYS A 2 -4.75 -2.11 12.01
C LYS A 2 -4.35 -1.20 10.85
N LEU A 3 -3.47 -1.68 9.99
CA LEU A 3 -3.15 -1.08 8.69
C LEU A 3 -3.96 -1.78 7.60
N GLN A 4 -4.34 -1.04 6.56
CA GLN A 4 -5.00 -1.60 5.38
C GLN A 4 -4.43 -0.97 4.11
N VAL A 5 -3.97 -1.80 3.20
CA VAL A 5 -3.57 -1.43 1.84
C VAL A 5 -4.69 -1.82 0.89
N VAL A 6 -5.28 -0.81 0.23
CA VAL A 6 -6.31 -1.01 -0.80
C VAL A 6 -5.68 -0.74 -2.16
N ARG A 7 -5.42 -1.81 -2.91
CA ARG A 7 -4.89 -1.75 -4.27
C ARG A 7 -5.99 -1.32 -5.23
N HIS A 8 -5.75 -0.31 -6.05
CA HIS A 8 -6.79 0.26 -6.93
C HIS A 8 -6.33 0.51 -8.38
N GLN A 9 -5.03 0.56 -8.65
CA GLN A 9 -4.49 0.66 -10.02
C GLN A 9 -3.47 -0.45 -10.24
N PHE A 10 -3.57 -1.11 -11.40
CA PHE A 10 -2.79 -2.28 -11.77
C PHE A 10 -2.12 -2.03 -13.12
N GLY A 11 -0.82 -1.78 -13.11
CA GLY A 11 0.01 -1.60 -14.30
C GLY A 11 0.72 -2.89 -14.71
N THR A 12 1.55 -2.80 -15.75
CA THR A 12 2.40 -3.89 -16.22
C THR A 12 3.53 -4.20 -15.26
N ASP A 13 4.05 -3.19 -14.56
CA ASP A 13 5.25 -3.29 -13.72
C ASP A 13 4.97 -2.98 -12.25
N ALA A 14 3.91 -2.22 -11.98
CA ALA A 14 3.60 -1.76 -10.63
C ALA A 14 2.12 -1.89 -10.28
N THR A 15 1.86 -1.92 -8.97
CA THR A 15 0.53 -1.87 -8.37
C THR A 15 0.47 -0.68 -7.42
N CYS A 16 -0.46 0.25 -7.68
CA CYS A 16 -0.69 1.38 -6.81
C CYS A 16 -1.86 1.15 -5.86
N GLY A 17 -1.71 1.66 -4.64
CA GLY A 17 -2.70 1.51 -3.58
C GLY A 17 -2.75 2.70 -2.64
N ILE A 18 -3.58 2.58 -1.64
CA ILE A 18 -3.76 3.55 -0.56
C ILE A 18 -3.56 2.83 0.76
N LEU A 19 -2.78 3.42 1.66
CA LEU A 19 -2.60 2.96 3.03
C LEU A 19 -3.56 3.70 3.96
N TYR A 20 -4.33 2.94 4.72
CA TYR A 20 -5.11 3.41 5.86
C TYR A 20 -4.50 2.89 7.16
N ILE A 21 -4.55 3.70 8.21
CA ILE A 21 -4.19 3.32 9.59
C ILE A 21 -5.41 3.55 10.48
N ASP A 22 -5.92 2.49 11.10
CA ASP A 22 -7.14 2.49 11.92
C ASP A 22 -8.30 3.21 11.22
N GLY A 23 -8.46 2.95 9.90
CA GLY A 23 -9.49 3.48 9.02
C GLY A 23 -9.27 4.90 8.50
N SER A 24 -8.20 5.59 8.92
CA SER A 24 -7.88 6.93 8.42
C SER A 24 -6.85 6.88 7.30
N PHE A 25 -7.06 7.66 6.24
CA PHE A 25 -6.09 7.81 5.15
C PHE A 25 -4.72 8.24 5.70
N GLU A 26 -3.68 7.54 5.28
CA GLU A 26 -2.31 7.85 5.68
C GLU A 26 -1.46 8.35 4.51
N CYS A 27 -1.37 7.56 3.44
CA CYS A 27 -0.57 7.88 2.26
C CYS A 27 -0.89 6.94 1.09
N TYR A 28 -0.26 7.18 -0.07
CA TYR A 28 -0.29 6.27 -1.21
C TYR A 28 0.76 5.18 -1.08
N THR A 29 0.55 4.07 -1.80
CA THR A 29 1.49 2.94 -1.83
C THR A 29 1.83 2.53 -3.24
N LEU A 30 3.01 1.90 -3.39
CA LEU A 30 3.42 1.23 -4.61
C LEU A 30 4.07 -0.10 -4.26
N GLU A 31 3.74 -1.12 -5.02
CA GLU A 31 4.27 -2.47 -4.99
C GLU A 31 4.62 -2.91 -6.41
N ASP A 32 5.31 -4.04 -6.57
CA ASP A 32 5.48 -4.71 -7.86
C ASP A 32 4.13 -5.06 -8.51
N GLN A 33 4.16 -5.54 -9.74
CA GLN A 33 2.97 -5.91 -10.50
C GLN A 33 2.08 -6.93 -9.76
N TYR A 34 0.77 -6.80 -9.94
CA TYR A 34 -0.21 -7.77 -9.41
C TYR A 34 -0.40 -8.92 -10.39
N GLN A 35 -0.08 -10.14 -9.97
CA GLN A 35 -0.33 -11.34 -10.76
C GLN A 35 -1.02 -12.41 -9.92
N ALA A 36 -1.77 -13.29 -10.56
CA ALA A 36 -2.46 -14.41 -9.90
C ALA A 36 -1.44 -15.44 -9.36
N VAL A 37 -0.37 -15.68 -10.11
CA VAL A 37 0.75 -16.51 -9.67
C VAL A 37 1.83 -15.60 -9.11
N LYS A 38 2.17 -15.78 -7.84
CA LYS A 38 3.16 -14.95 -7.16
C LYS A 38 4.57 -15.45 -7.43
N VAL A 39 5.44 -14.52 -7.86
CA VAL A 39 6.84 -14.76 -8.12
C VAL A 39 7.66 -13.80 -7.25
N MET A 40 8.52 -14.39 -6.39
CA MET A 40 9.41 -13.60 -5.53
C MET A 40 10.29 -12.66 -6.37
N HIS A 41 10.40 -11.42 -5.95
CA HIS A 41 11.13 -10.33 -6.60
C HIS A 41 10.51 -9.75 -7.88
N GLU A 42 9.34 -10.25 -8.31
CA GLU A 42 8.70 -9.77 -9.54
C GLU A 42 7.24 -9.36 -9.36
N THR A 43 6.60 -9.83 -8.27
CA THR A 43 5.19 -9.51 -8.03
C THR A 43 4.97 -8.97 -6.62
N CYS A 44 3.89 -8.21 -6.44
CA CYS A 44 3.41 -7.89 -5.10
C CYS A 44 2.94 -9.15 -4.37
N ILE A 45 2.91 -9.11 -3.05
CA ILE A 45 2.47 -10.21 -2.20
C ILE A 45 0.97 -10.51 -2.35
N ASP A 46 0.52 -11.66 -1.87
CA ASP A 46 -0.90 -12.02 -1.86
C ASP A 46 -1.75 -11.08 -1.01
N ASP A 47 -3.02 -10.96 -1.37
CA ASP A 47 -4.03 -10.38 -0.49
C ASP A 47 -4.15 -11.23 0.79
N GLY A 48 -4.29 -10.57 1.93
CA GLY A 48 -4.38 -11.24 3.22
C GLY A 48 -4.04 -10.33 4.38
N GLU A 49 -4.18 -10.85 5.59
CA GLU A 49 -3.79 -10.14 6.82
C GLU A 49 -2.50 -10.73 7.36
N TYR A 50 -1.55 -9.84 7.68
CA TYR A 50 -0.22 -10.17 8.16
C TYR A 50 0.10 -9.37 9.42
N GLU A 51 0.96 -9.92 10.29
CA GLU A 51 1.49 -9.19 11.45
C GLU A 51 2.71 -8.35 11.04
N ILE A 52 2.88 -7.17 11.64
CA ILE A 52 4.07 -6.34 11.49
C ILE A 52 4.92 -6.45 12.76
N LYS A 53 6.22 -6.67 12.58
CA LYS A 53 7.23 -6.63 13.66
C LYS A 53 8.45 -5.83 13.25
N PHE A 54 9.26 -5.44 14.23
CA PHE A 54 10.58 -4.89 13.93
C PHE A 54 11.57 -5.96 13.46
N LYS A 55 12.22 -5.70 12.32
CA LYS A 55 13.45 -6.40 11.93
C LYS A 55 14.65 -5.52 12.27
N LYS A 56 15.46 -5.95 13.24
CA LYS A 56 16.60 -5.20 13.80
C LYS A 56 17.96 -5.68 13.28
N TRP A 57 17.99 -6.31 12.10
CA TRP A 57 19.19 -6.83 11.45
C TRP A 57 19.10 -6.73 9.93
N GLY A 58 20.23 -6.95 9.25
CA GLY A 58 20.31 -6.90 7.79
C GLY A 58 20.69 -5.52 7.24
N GLY A 59 20.96 -5.47 5.94
CA GLY A 59 21.46 -4.28 5.25
C GLY A 59 20.51 -3.09 5.29
N PHE A 60 19.20 -3.32 5.09
CA PHE A 60 18.19 -2.28 5.20
C PHE A 60 18.14 -1.67 6.59
N HIS A 61 18.16 -2.49 7.66
CA HIS A 61 18.17 -1.97 9.02
C HIS A 61 19.40 -1.09 9.26
N LYS A 62 20.59 -1.54 8.88
CA LYS A 62 21.83 -0.76 9.03
C LYS A 62 21.74 0.57 8.30
N LYS A 63 21.36 0.55 7.01
CA LYS A 63 21.21 1.74 6.17
C LYS A 63 20.20 2.75 6.74
N TYR A 64 19.07 2.26 7.26
CA TYR A 64 18.01 3.12 7.83
C TYR A 64 18.39 3.67 9.19
N LYS A 65 19.07 2.87 10.01
CA LYS A 65 19.62 3.33 11.30
C LYS A 65 20.66 4.44 11.11
N GLU A 66 21.56 4.30 10.14
CA GLU A 66 22.52 5.33 9.78
C GLU A 66 21.85 6.60 9.25
N ARG A 67 20.81 6.46 8.41
CA ARG A 67 20.12 7.57 7.77
C ARG A 67 19.21 8.36 8.71
N TYR A 68 18.53 7.68 9.63
CA TYR A 68 17.46 8.26 10.47
C TYR A 68 17.79 8.30 11.96
N GLY A 69 18.93 7.74 12.37
CA GLY A 69 19.43 7.84 13.73
C GLY A 69 18.72 6.94 14.74
N GLY A 70 18.77 7.37 16.00
CA GLY A 70 18.27 6.59 17.15
C GLY A 70 16.79 6.29 17.13
N ASP A 71 15.99 7.13 16.49
CA ASP A 71 14.52 6.98 16.42
C ASP A 71 14.06 5.92 15.42
N HIS A 72 14.98 5.33 14.65
CA HIS A 72 14.72 4.19 13.80
C HIS A 72 15.04 2.88 14.51
N TYR A 73 14.06 2.29 15.18
CA TYR A 73 14.20 1.11 16.06
C TYR A 73 14.41 -0.21 15.29
N GLY A 74 13.94 -0.30 14.06
CA GLY A 74 14.02 -1.46 13.18
C GLY A 74 13.21 -1.24 11.91
N MET A 75 13.42 -2.05 10.88
CA MET A 75 12.55 -2.04 9.70
C MET A 75 11.17 -2.60 10.07
N LEU A 76 10.12 -2.02 9.48
CA LEU A 76 8.78 -2.60 9.57
C LEU A 76 8.73 -3.84 8.66
N HIS A 77 8.61 -5.01 9.26
CA HIS A 77 8.69 -6.30 8.60
C HIS A 77 7.34 -7.01 8.64
N VAL A 78 6.79 -7.28 7.48
CA VAL A 78 5.55 -8.04 7.29
C VAL A 78 5.87 -9.51 7.46
N GLN A 79 5.23 -10.17 8.42
CA GLN A 79 5.58 -11.52 8.85
C GLN A 79 4.84 -12.60 8.05
N ASN A 80 5.52 -13.73 7.84
CA ASN A 80 4.91 -14.98 7.34
C ASN A 80 4.17 -14.83 6.01
N VAL A 81 4.71 -14.03 5.10
CA VAL A 81 4.14 -13.89 3.75
C VAL A 81 4.45 -15.15 2.95
N PRO A 82 3.45 -15.90 2.46
CA PRO A 82 3.68 -17.10 1.67
C PRO A 82 4.52 -16.81 0.42
N ASN A 83 5.49 -17.69 0.13
CA ASN A 83 6.38 -17.62 -1.03
C ASN A 83 7.32 -16.40 -1.07
N PHE A 84 7.33 -15.55 -0.05
CA PHE A 84 8.21 -14.39 0.04
C PHE A 84 9.03 -14.41 1.33
N SER A 85 10.21 -13.85 1.27
CA SER A 85 11.04 -13.58 2.43
C SER A 85 11.31 -12.09 2.57
N ASP A 86 11.42 -11.63 3.82
CA ASP A 86 11.88 -10.27 4.12
C ASP A 86 11.04 -9.13 3.51
N ILE A 87 9.73 -9.28 3.48
CA ILE A 87 8.83 -8.20 3.03
C ILE A 87 8.86 -7.05 4.03
N LEU A 88 9.32 -5.90 3.57
CA LEU A 88 9.50 -4.70 4.38
C LEU A 88 8.60 -3.57 3.88
N ILE A 89 8.32 -2.63 4.77
CA ILE A 89 7.81 -1.31 4.40
C ILE A 89 9.00 -0.37 4.38
N HIS A 90 9.26 0.29 3.24
CA HIS A 90 10.43 1.14 3.10
C HIS A 90 10.23 2.29 2.08
N THR A 91 11.27 3.10 1.87
CA THR A 91 11.24 4.21 0.92
C THR A 91 11.63 3.75 -0.48
N GLY A 92 10.97 4.29 -1.47
CA GLY A 92 11.21 4.10 -2.90
C GLY A 92 10.17 4.88 -3.70
N ASN A 93 10.35 5.01 -5.00
CA ASN A 93 9.48 5.82 -5.85
C ASN A 93 8.87 5.02 -7.01
N THR A 94 9.52 3.95 -7.44
CA THR A 94 9.14 3.09 -8.57
C THR A 94 9.25 1.62 -8.16
N ASP A 95 8.72 0.72 -8.97
CA ASP A 95 8.87 -0.73 -8.87
C ASP A 95 10.33 -1.18 -8.82
N GLU A 96 11.25 -0.52 -9.54
CA GLU A 96 12.69 -0.80 -9.48
C GLU A 96 13.30 -0.66 -8.06
N HIS A 97 12.58 -0.01 -7.15
CA HIS A 97 13.00 0.15 -5.76
C HIS A 97 12.43 -0.92 -4.82
N THR A 98 11.67 -1.86 -5.33
CA THR A 98 11.06 -2.93 -4.54
C THR A 98 11.34 -4.31 -5.15
N SER A 99 11.02 -5.35 -4.43
CA SER A 99 11.08 -6.77 -4.83
C SER A 99 10.05 -7.53 -4.00
N GLY A 100 8.78 -7.05 -4.05
CA GLY A 100 7.65 -7.50 -3.24
C GLY A 100 7.40 -6.66 -1.99
N CYS A 101 8.26 -5.70 -1.66
CA CYS A 101 8.10 -4.81 -0.50
C CYS A 101 7.07 -3.70 -0.78
N LEU A 102 6.54 -3.10 0.30
CA LEU A 102 5.63 -1.96 0.23
C LEU A 102 6.37 -0.64 0.28
N LEU A 103 6.19 0.20 -0.73
CA LEU A 103 6.67 1.57 -0.78
C LEU A 103 5.57 2.54 -0.41
N LEU A 104 5.93 3.64 0.29
CA LEU A 104 5.01 4.69 0.74
C LEU A 104 5.33 6.01 0.06
N GLY A 105 4.29 6.81 -0.32
CA GLY A 105 4.44 8.12 -0.94
C GLY A 105 3.32 9.08 -0.53
N GLU A 106 3.64 10.39 -0.47
CA GLU A 106 2.62 11.43 -0.23
C GLU A 106 1.81 11.75 -1.49
N THR A 107 2.38 11.47 -2.66
CA THR A 107 1.73 11.66 -3.95
C THR A 107 1.83 10.38 -4.78
N GLN A 108 0.92 10.21 -5.71
CA GLN A 108 0.87 9.12 -6.67
C GLN A 108 0.67 9.69 -8.08
N GLN A 109 1.36 9.12 -9.05
CA GLN A 109 1.12 9.36 -10.46
C GLN A 109 0.23 8.25 -11.00
N ASP A 110 -0.73 8.61 -11.85
CA ASP A 110 -1.61 7.63 -12.49
C ASP A 110 -0.80 6.65 -13.33
N LEU A 111 -1.11 5.37 -13.19
CA LEU A 111 -0.61 4.32 -14.07
C LEU A 111 -1.37 4.39 -15.38
N ASP A 112 -0.64 4.45 -16.47
CA ASP A 112 -1.17 4.22 -17.82
C ASP A 112 -0.27 3.21 -18.56
N MET A 113 -0.71 2.72 -19.73
CA MET A 113 0.04 1.73 -20.53
C MET A 113 1.40 2.22 -21.05
N GLY A 114 1.75 3.46 -20.83
CA GLY A 114 3.00 4.10 -21.26
C GLY A 114 3.81 4.71 -20.13
N LYS A 115 3.37 4.55 -18.87
CA LYS A 115 4.05 5.12 -17.69
C LYS A 115 4.14 4.09 -16.61
N ASP A 116 5.35 3.92 -16.11
CA ASP A 116 5.63 3.14 -14.92
C ASP A 116 4.98 3.79 -13.68
N GLY A 117 4.62 2.97 -12.70
CA GLY A 117 4.10 3.45 -11.43
C GLY A 117 5.10 4.38 -10.72
N PHE A 118 4.59 5.48 -10.18
CA PHE A 118 5.43 6.43 -9.42
C PHE A 118 4.69 6.97 -8.22
N ILE A 119 5.40 7.02 -7.09
CA ILE A 119 4.98 7.73 -5.87
C ILE A 119 6.04 8.76 -5.47
N GLY A 120 5.58 9.96 -5.08
CA GLY A 120 6.45 11.07 -4.68
C GLY A 120 6.56 11.22 -3.18
N SER A 121 7.57 12.00 -2.73
CA SER A 121 7.80 12.30 -1.31
C SER A 121 7.87 11.07 -0.40
N SER A 122 8.41 9.96 -0.90
CA SER A 122 8.42 8.66 -0.23
C SER A 122 9.08 8.70 1.16
N LYS A 123 10.17 9.47 1.33
CA LYS A 123 10.81 9.64 2.64
C LYS A 123 9.86 10.22 3.68
N ASN A 124 9.10 11.25 3.32
CA ASN A 124 8.19 11.93 4.26
C ASN A 124 7.02 11.01 4.65
N ALA A 125 6.39 10.38 3.65
CA ALA A 125 5.33 9.41 3.89
C ALA A 125 5.79 8.27 4.81
N TYR A 126 6.97 7.70 4.51
CA TYR A 126 7.55 6.64 5.32
C TYR A 126 7.78 7.08 6.77
N LEU A 127 8.44 8.20 7.00
CA LEU A 127 8.76 8.67 8.37
C LEU A 127 7.49 8.99 9.16
N LYS A 128 6.47 9.55 8.52
CA LYS A 128 5.17 9.85 9.14
C LYS A 128 4.46 8.57 9.59
N ALA A 129 4.32 7.59 8.69
CA ALA A 129 3.72 6.29 8.99
C ALA A 129 4.57 5.50 10.00
N TYR A 130 5.90 5.46 9.80
CA TYR A 130 6.83 4.77 10.68
C TYR A 130 6.68 5.24 12.14
N LYS A 131 6.62 6.55 12.38
CA LYS A 131 6.50 7.10 13.74
C LYS A 131 5.25 6.61 14.47
N LYS A 132 4.13 6.52 13.75
CA LYS A 132 2.87 6.01 14.32
C LYS A 132 2.97 4.53 14.64
N ILE A 133 3.42 3.73 13.67
CA ILE A 133 3.51 2.27 13.78
C ILE A 133 4.56 1.86 14.82
N ALA A 134 5.73 2.50 14.80
CA ALA A 134 6.81 2.20 15.72
C ALA A 134 6.41 2.47 17.19
N LYS A 135 5.66 3.54 17.44
CA LYS A 135 5.12 3.85 18.77
C LYS A 135 4.29 2.68 19.31
N GLU A 136 3.40 2.14 18.51
CA GLU A 136 2.54 1.02 18.91
C GLU A 136 3.35 -0.28 19.12
N LEU A 137 4.28 -0.56 18.24
CA LEU A 137 5.16 -1.73 18.39
C LEU A 137 6.04 -1.66 19.64
N LEU A 138 6.51 -0.46 20.01
CA LEU A 138 7.36 -0.26 21.20
C LEU A 138 6.61 -0.50 22.51
N ILE A 139 5.33 -0.19 22.56
CA ILE A 139 4.49 -0.45 23.76
C ILE A 139 3.86 -1.85 23.75
N GLY A 140 4.23 -2.69 22.76
CA GLY A 140 3.77 -4.07 22.67
C GLY A 140 2.39 -4.27 22.06
N THR A 141 1.79 -3.24 21.44
CA THR A 141 0.53 -3.37 20.71
C THR A 141 0.73 -4.29 19.49
N LYS A 142 -0.20 -5.22 19.30
CA LYS A 142 -0.25 -6.00 18.06
C LYS A 142 -0.58 -5.08 16.89
N VAL A 143 0.27 -5.07 15.88
CA VAL A 143 0.07 -4.32 14.64
C VAL A 143 -0.13 -5.31 13.50
N THR A 144 -1.23 -5.17 12.75
CA THR A 144 -1.52 -5.98 11.56
C THR A 144 -1.65 -5.09 10.33
N ILE A 145 -1.42 -5.69 9.16
CA ILE A 145 -1.61 -5.08 7.86
C ILE A 145 -2.43 -6.01 6.97
N GLU A 146 -3.55 -5.52 6.46
CA GLU A 146 -4.39 -6.21 5.49
C GLU A 146 -4.11 -5.68 4.09
N TYR A 147 -3.83 -6.57 3.14
CA TYR A 147 -3.75 -6.24 1.72
C TYR A 147 -5.02 -6.74 1.03
N THR A 148 -5.67 -5.87 0.27
CA THR A 148 -6.88 -6.20 -0.49
C THR A 148 -6.95 -5.37 -1.78
N THR A 149 -7.76 -5.84 -2.73
CA THR A 149 -8.07 -5.03 -3.91
C THR A 149 -9.38 -4.27 -3.70
N ILE A 150 -9.54 -3.16 -4.41
CA ILE A 150 -10.78 -2.39 -4.41
C ILE A 150 -11.98 -3.27 -4.78
N THR A 151 -11.83 -4.15 -5.77
CA THR A 151 -12.89 -5.06 -6.21
C THR A 151 -13.36 -5.97 -5.07
N LYS A 152 -12.42 -6.61 -4.36
CA LYS A 152 -12.75 -7.45 -3.21
C LYS A 152 -13.38 -6.66 -2.05
N LEU A 153 -12.96 -5.41 -1.87
CA LEU A 153 -13.55 -4.54 -0.85
C LEU A 153 -15.01 -4.22 -1.16
N LEU A 154 -15.33 -3.96 -2.44
CA LEU A 154 -16.69 -3.68 -2.90
C LEU A 154 -17.62 -4.91 -2.89
N GLU A 155 -17.06 -6.12 -3.01
CA GLU A 155 -17.81 -7.37 -2.94
C GLU A 155 -18.15 -7.82 -1.52
N LYS A 156 -17.48 -7.26 -0.48
CA LYS A 156 -17.81 -7.56 0.92
C LYS A 156 -19.21 -7.03 1.24
N PRO A 157 -20.15 -7.85 1.76
CA PRO A 157 -21.43 -7.36 2.26
C PRO A 157 -21.19 -6.28 3.32
N LEU A 158 -21.91 -5.18 3.26
CA LEU A 158 -21.90 -4.17 4.31
C LEU A 158 -22.44 -4.81 5.60
N ASP A 159 -21.55 -5.11 6.52
CA ASP A 159 -21.97 -5.60 7.83
C ASP A 159 -22.62 -4.46 8.60
N LYS A 160 -23.91 -4.61 8.85
CA LYS A 160 -24.72 -3.59 9.54
C LYS A 160 -24.43 -3.47 11.03
N SER A 161 -23.45 -4.21 11.54
CA SER A 161 -23.22 -4.35 12.99
C SER A 161 -22.22 -3.38 13.61
N SER A 162 -21.43 -2.63 12.85
CA SER A 162 -20.54 -1.63 13.40
C SER A 162 -20.65 -0.26 12.70
N GLN A 163 -21.08 0.76 13.43
CA GLN A 163 -21.11 2.15 12.94
C GLN A 163 -19.73 2.66 12.52
N ALA A 164 -18.65 2.13 13.11
CA ALA A 164 -17.27 2.46 12.76
C ALA A 164 -16.90 1.95 11.35
N ASP A 165 -17.29 0.71 11.00
CA ASP A 165 -17.00 0.13 9.68
C ASP A 165 -17.79 0.82 8.57
N VAL A 166 -19.01 1.31 8.86
CA VAL A 166 -19.81 2.08 7.91
C VAL A 166 -19.17 3.43 7.59
N THR A 167 -18.55 4.08 8.57
CA THR A 167 -17.87 5.37 8.35
C THR A 167 -16.60 5.18 7.51
N ILE A 168 -15.80 4.15 7.80
CA ILE A 168 -14.62 3.78 7.03
C ILE A 168 -14.99 3.45 5.58
N SER A 169 -16.05 2.65 5.40
CA SER A 169 -16.55 2.29 4.07
C SER A 169 -17.04 3.50 3.28
N LYS A 170 -17.66 4.50 3.93
CA LYS A 170 -18.11 5.73 3.27
C LYS A 170 -16.95 6.60 2.81
N ASP A 171 -15.97 6.86 3.67
CA ASP A 171 -14.79 7.66 3.32
C ASP A 171 -13.96 7.00 2.23
N VAL A 172 -13.82 5.67 2.30
CA VAL A 172 -13.17 4.87 1.25
C VAL A 172 -13.97 4.93 -0.04
N MET A 173 -15.30 4.74 0.01
CA MET A 173 -16.17 4.79 -1.16
C MET A 173 -16.21 6.17 -1.80
N GLU A 174 -16.30 7.25 -1.02
CA GLU A 174 -16.33 8.62 -1.53
C GLU A 174 -15.01 8.98 -2.25
N LYS A 175 -13.86 8.63 -1.68
CA LYS A 175 -12.57 8.80 -2.38
C LYS A 175 -12.41 7.88 -3.60
N LEU A 176 -12.97 6.69 -3.56
CA LEU A 176 -12.91 5.75 -4.68
C LEU A 176 -13.89 6.14 -5.80
N GLU A 177 -15.04 6.72 -5.48
CA GLU A 177 -15.96 7.30 -6.47
C GLU A 177 -15.34 8.53 -7.13
N GLU A 178 -14.62 9.36 -6.40
CA GLU A 178 -13.87 10.49 -6.93
C GLU A 178 -12.78 10.02 -7.91
N ILE A 179 -12.05 8.95 -7.58
CA ILE A 179 -11.03 8.32 -8.44
C ILE A 179 -11.68 7.62 -9.65
N ASN A 180 -12.74 6.83 -9.46
CA ASN A 180 -13.45 6.14 -10.54
C ASN A 180 -14.27 7.08 -11.43
N GLY A 181 -14.80 8.17 -10.91
CA GLY A 181 -15.48 9.20 -11.70
C GLY A 181 -14.57 9.75 -12.80
N ASN A 182 -13.29 9.94 -12.51
CA ASN A 182 -12.28 10.35 -13.48
C ASN A 182 -11.94 9.22 -14.48
N VAL A 183 -11.90 7.96 -14.06
CA VAL A 183 -11.59 6.80 -14.93
C VAL A 183 -12.75 6.51 -15.89
N ILE A 184 -14.00 6.54 -15.42
CA ILE A 184 -15.18 6.30 -16.27
C ILE A 184 -15.34 7.41 -17.29
N THR A 185 -15.11 8.67 -16.91
CA THR A 185 -15.17 9.82 -17.83
C THR A 185 -14.09 9.72 -18.90
N THR A 186 -12.89 9.28 -18.54
CA THR A 186 -11.78 9.09 -19.47
C THR A 186 -12.07 7.94 -20.44
N GLN A 187 -12.61 6.81 -19.97
CA GLN A 187 -13.01 5.68 -20.85
C GLN A 187 -14.18 6.01 -21.78
N ALA A 188 -15.15 6.78 -21.31
CA ALA A 188 -16.28 7.25 -22.14
C ALA A 188 -15.81 8.22 -23.24
N MET A 189 -14.86 9.11 -22.95
CA MET A 189 -14.27 10.02 -23.94
C MET A 189 -13.42 9.29 -24.98
N MET A 190 -12.71 8.20 -24.58
CA MET A 190 -11.96 7.38 -25.53
C MET A 190 -12.88 6.55 -26.46
N ARG A 191 -14.00 6.02 -25.97
CA ARG A 191 -14.99 5.31 -26.79
C ARG A 191 -15.73 6.24 -27.77
N GLY A 192 -15.95 7.50 -27.41
CA GLY A 192 -16.59 8.50 -28.30
C GLY A 192 -15.69 8.98 -29.46
N ARG A 193 -14.39 8.65 -29.48
CA ARG A 193 -13.45 9.03 -30.57
C ARG A 193 -13.28 7.98 -31.68
N ILE A 194 -13.94 6.82 -31.57
CA ILE A 194 -13.83 5.75 -32.58
C ILE A 194 -14.98 5.76 -33.59
N ILE A 195 -15.91 6.70 -33.50
CA ILE A 195 -16.97 6.87 -34.50
C ILE A 195 -16.90 8.31 -35.04
N ARG A 196 -15.97 8.52 -35.99
CA ARG A 196 -16.09 9.45 -37.13
C ARG A 196 -15.03 9.13 -38.16
#